data_e6a1e9778465658cb9565f2a0339439d
#
_entry.id   e6a1e9778465658cb9565f2a0339439d
#
_cell.length_a   1.000
_cell.length_b   1.000
_cell.length_c   1.000
_cell.angle_alpha   90.00
_cell.angle_beta   90.00
_cell.angle_gamma   90.00
#
_symmetry.space_group_name_H-M   'P 1'
#
loop_
_entity.id
_entity.type
_entity.pdbx_description
1 polymer ?
#
loop_
_entity_poly.entity_id
_entity_poly.type
_entity_poly.pdbx_seq_one_letter_code
_entity_poly.pdbx_strand_id
1 'polypeptide(L)'
;SCLDLTSLNADDTEADIAQLCQRAQSPFGPVAAVCVWPRFAAFARRQLPAHIAVAAVANFPHGSADLPRAVRDTADIVQSGAQEVDVVLPYAQLLAGNDAAVAQLLAAVRAACPGLLLKGILETGELKDTALIAHASRLALDAGADFLKTSTGKTPVSATPDAVRTLLETIAADAQASQRVGIKPSGGIRTVADAALYMALTAEILGPPALTPRRFRLGASSILTDIEAILGGQTPPAQAPAGSY
;
A
#
# COMPACT_ATOMS: atom_id res chain seq x y z
N SER A 1 10.08 -9.48 -5.75
CA SER A 1 8.68 -9.95 -5.83
C SER A 1 7.73 -9.30 -4.81
N CYS A 2 8.22 -8.53 -3.82
CA CYS A 2 7.39 -7.86 -2.81
C CYS A 2 7.12 -6.37 -3.12
N LEU A 3 7.30 -5.93 -4.35
CA LEU A 3 7.09 -4.53 -4.74
C LEU A 3 5.68 -4.33 -5.32
N ASP A 4 4.96 -3.33 -4.83
CA ASP A 4 3.82 -2.73 -5.48
C ASP A 4 4.32 -1.51 -6.26
N LEU A 5 4.60 -1.70 -7.55
CA LEU A 5 5.12 -0.65 -8.43
C LEU A 5 4.00 0.38 -8.68
N THR A 6 4.22 1.60 -8.24
CA THR A 6 3.14 2.58 -8.07
C THR A 6 3.31 3.78 -9.00
N SER A 7 2.22 4.20 -9.66
CA SER A 7 2.07 5.52 -10.25
C SER A 7 0.71 6.11 -9.89
N LEU A 8 0.73 7.24 -9.20
CA LEU A 8 -0.43 7.97 -8.70
C LEU A 8 -0.27 9.48 -8.89
N ASN A 9 0.37 9.89 -10.00
CA ASN A 9 0.42 11.31 -10.38
C ASN A 9 -0.94 11.75 -10.92
N ALA A 10 -1.27 13.01 -10.72
CA ALA A 10 -2.57 13.54 -11.14
C ALA A 10 -2.70 13.57 -12.68
N ASP A 11 -1.57 13.76 -13.35
CA ASP A 11 -1.40 13.88 -14.81
C ASP A 11 -1.01 12.56 -15.50
N ASP A 12 -0.97 11.42 -14.77
CA ASP A 12 -0.73 10.11 -15.38
C ASP A 12 -1.67 9.87 -16.56
N THR A 13 -1.08 9.36 -17.65
CA THR A 13 -1.76 8.95 -18.88
C THR A 13 -1.75 7.43 -19.06
N GLU A 14 -2.52 6.91 -20.02
CA GLU A 14 -2.46 5.48 -20.38
C GLU A 14 -1.05 5.08 -20.89
N ALA A 15 -0.31 5.98 -21.51
CA ALA A 15 1.06 5.72 -21.94
C ALA A 15 2.00 5.52 -20.74
N ASP A 16 1.86 6.33 -19.69
CA ASP A 16 2.63 6.18 -18.45
C ASP A 16 2.31 4.85 -17.77
N ILE A 17 1.03 4.48 -17.73
CA ILE A 17 0.61 3.21 -17.15
C ILE A 17 1.05 2.00 -18.00
N ALA A 18 1.07 2.11 -19.34
CA ALA A 18 1.63 1.07 -20.20
C ALA A 18 3.13 0.85 -19.90
N GLN A 19 3.89 1.93 -19.77
CA GLN A 19 5.30 1.86 -19.38
C GLN A 19 5.48 1.26 -17.97
N LEU A 20 4.64 1.63 -17.00
CA LEU A 20 4.63 1.05 -15.66
C LEU A 20 4.39 -0.48 -15.70
N CYS A 21 3.40 -0.92 -16.48
CA CYS A 21 3.10 -2.34 -16.65
C CYS A 21 4.23 -3.11 -17.35
N GLN A 22 4.91 -2.49 -18.30
CA GLN A 22 6.10 -3.09 -18.93
C GLN A 22 7.23 -3.25 -17.90
N ARG A 23 7.52 -2.22 -17.12
CA ARG A 23 8.54 -2.26 -16.07
C ARG A 23 8.22 -3.26 -14.96
N ALA A 24 6.94 -3.51 -14.69
CA ALA A 24 6.50 -4.49 -13.69
C ALA A 24 6.96 -5.93 -14.02
N GLN A 25 7.33 -6.20 -15.26
CA GLN A 25 7.84 -7.47 -15.78
C GLN A 25 9.37 -7.46 -15.88
N SER A 26 10.05 -7.01 -14.84
CA SER A 26 11.51 -6.91 -14.79
C SER A 26 12.20 -8.24 -15.18
N PRO A 27 13.35 -8.18 -15.87
CA PRO A 27 14.15 -9.37 -16.22
C PRO A 27 14.66 -10.13 -14.99
N PHE A 28 14.69 -9.48 -13.81
CA PHE A 28 15.08 -10.10 -12.53
C PHE A 28 13.89 -10.69 -11.76
N GLY A 29 12.73 -10.73 -12.37
CA GLY A 29 11.50 -11.28 -11.78
C GLY A 29 10.39 -10.23 -11.65
N PRO A 30 9.12 -10.67 -11.67
CA PRO A 30 7.98 -9.77 -11.64
C PRO A 30 7.82 -9.08 -10.27
N VAL A 31 7.21 -7.90 -10.27
CA VAL A 31 6.70 -7.26 -9.06
C VAL A 31 5.45 -7.99 -8.53
N ALA A 32 5.03 -7.71 -7.31
CA ALA A 32 3.81 -8.28 -6.74
C ALA A 32 2.54 -7.68 -7.36
N ALA A 33 2.54 -6.36 -7.50
CA ALA A 33 1.40 -5.64 -8.05
C ALA A 33 1.83 -4.34 -8.75
N VAL A 34 0.95 -3.84 -9.61
CA VAL A 34 0.96 -2.45 -10.07
C VAL A 34 -0.15 -1.71 -9.34
N CYS A 35 0.17 -0.54 -8.76
CA CYS A 35 -0.80 0.27 -8.02
C CYS A 35 -1.07 1.59 -8.77
N VAL A 36 -2.35 1.83 -9.12
CA VAL A 36 -2.77 2.90 -10.01
C VAL A 36 -4.06 3.60 -9.53
N TRP A 37 -4.42 4.69 -10.19
CA TRP A 37 -5.75 5.29 -10.05
C TRP A 37 -6.85 4.34 -10.56
N PRO A 38 -8.08 4.38 -10.00
CA PRO A 38 -9.19 3.53 -10.44
C PRO A 38 -9.46 3.63 -11.95
N ARG A 39 -9.37 4.83 -12.53
CA ARG A 39 -9.56 5.07 -13.96
C ARG A 39 -8.62 4.29 -14.88
N PHE A 40 -7.48 3.85 -14.37
CA PHE A 40 -6.49 3.07 -15.11
C PHE A 40 -6.47 1.57 -14.77
N ALA A 41 -7.24 1.15 -13.77
CA ALA A 41 -7.15 -0.23 -13.28
C ALA A 41 -7.52 -1.27 -14.36
N ALA A 42 -8.61 -1.04 -15.11
CA ALA A 42 -9.00 -1.90 -16.22
C ALA A 42 -7.96 -1.92 -17.36
N PHE A 43 -7.34 -0.78 -17.64
CA PHE A 43 -6.27 -0.69 -18.63
C PHE A 43 -5.04 -1.49 -18.18
N ALA A 44 -4.56 -1.26 -16.96
CA ALA A 44 -3.43 -1.99 -16.38
C ALA A 44 -3.68 -3.51 -16.36
N ARG A 45 -4.91 -3.94 -16.00
CA ARG A 45 -5.26 -5.37 -15.98
C ARG A 45 -5.08 -6.05 -17.34
N ARG A 46 -5.41 -5.36 -18.43
CA ARG A 46 -5.24 -5.89 -19.79
C ARG A 46 -3.76 -5.96 -20.23
N GLN A 47 -2.88 -5.15 -19.65
CA GLN A 47 -1.46 -5.10 -19.99
C GLN A 47 -0.60 -6.11 -19.20
N LEU A 48 -1.12 -6.63 -18.10
CA LEU A 48 -0.34 -7.45 -17.18
C LEU A 48 -0.71 -8.95 -17.29
N PRO A 49 0.26 -9.85 -17.10
CA PRO A 49 -0.03 -11.26 -16.92
C PRO A 49 -0.78 -11.49 -15.59
N ALA A 50 -1.50 -12.61 -15.49
CA ALA A 50 -2.39 -12.88 -14.36
C ALA A 50 -1.68 -12.96 -12.99
N HIS A 51 -0.39 -13.28 -12.97
CA HIS A 51 0.39 -13.41 -11.74
C HIS A 51 0.88 -12.07 -11.16
N ILE A 52 0.76 -10.96 -11.90
CA ILE A 52 1.00 -9.60 -11.37
C ILE A 52 -0.37 -8.99 -11.07
N ALA A 53 -0.62 -8.66 -9.80
CA ALA A 53 -1.89 -8.08 -9.40
C ALA A 53 -2.02 -6.61 -9.85
N VAL A 54 -3.27 -6.16 -9.99
CA VAL A 54 -3.58 -4.74 -10.09
C VAL A 54 -4.22 -4.30 -8.79
N ALA A 55 -3.61 -3.33 -8.14
CA ALA A 55 -4.15 -2.60 -7.01
C ALA A 55 -4.65 -1.23 -7.48
N ALA A 56 -5.74 -0.75 -6.92
CA ALA A 56 -6.19 0.61 -7.15
C ALA A 56 -6.62 1.28 -5.84
N VAL A 57 -6.54 2.63 -5.83
CA VAL A 57 -6.74 3.41 -4.61
C VAL A 57 -8.18 3.90 -4.48
N ALA A 58 -8.75 3.85 -3.26
CA ALA A 58 -10.07 4.36 -2.93
C ALA A 58 -9.97 5.43 -1.84
N ASN A 59 -10.90 6.40 -1.83
CA ASN A 59 -10.90 7.53 -0.90
C ASN A 59 -9.58 8.32 -0.88
N PHE A 60 -8.85 8.29 -1.99
CA PHE A 60 -7.47 8.75 -2.10
C PHE A 60 -7.38 10.15 -2.74
N PRO A 61 -6.39 10.99 -2.35
CA PRO A 61 -5.43 10.77 -1.27
C PRO A 61 -5.91 11.26 0.11
N HIS A 62 -7.04 11.96 0.17
CA HIS A 62 -7.40 12.83 1.30
C HIS A 62 -7.99 12.08 2.51
N GLY A 63 -8.40 10.83 2.38
CA GLY A 63 -9.02 10.11 3.49
C GLY A 63 -10.26 10.85 4.01
N SER A 64 -11.17 11.23 3.12
CA SER A 64 -12.39 11.94 3.50
C SER A 64 -13.38 11.05 4.25
N ALA A 65 -14.34 11.66 4.98
CA ALA A 65 -15.44 10.94 5.60
C ALA A 65 -16.59 10.68 4.63
N ASP A 66 -16.43 10.93 3.33
CA ASP A 66 -17.44 10.69 2.30
C ASP A 66 -17.56 9.17 2.00
N LEU A 67 -18.32 8.48 2.84
CA LEU A 67 -18.59 7.05 2.70
C LEU A 67 -19.18 6.68 1.33
N PRO A 68 -20.19 7.38 0.77
CA PRO A 68 -20.69 7.11 -0.58
C PRO A 68 -19.60 7.18 -1.65
N ARG A 69 -18.65 8.12 -1.55
CA ARG A 69 -17.53 8.23 -2.48
C ARG A 69 -16.59 7.04 -2.35
N ALA A 70 -16.18 6.68 -1.12
CA ALA A 70 -15.30 5.55 -0.89
C ALA A 70 -15.88 4.23 -1.42
N VAL A 71 -17.20 4.04 -1.27
CA VAL A 71 -17.89 2.86 -1.81
C VAL A 71 -17.96 2.89 -3.34
N ARG A 72 -18.21 4.04 -3.97
CA ARG A 72 -18.19 4.17 -5.45
C ARG A 72 -16.79 3.88 -6.00
N ASP A 73 -15.76 4.52 -5.44
CA ASP A 73 -14.36 4.25 -5.84
C ASP A 73 -14.05 2.75 -5.78
N THR A 74 -14.49 2.08 -4.71
CA THR A 74 -14.30 0.64 -4.50
C THR A 74 -15.06 -0.20 -5.52
N ALA A 75 -16.31 0.15 -5.83
CA ALA A 75 -17.13 -0.53 -6.83
C ALA A 75 -16.50 -0.43 -8.23
N ASP A 76 -16.00 0.74 -8.60
CA ASP A 76 -15.29 0.96 -9.86
C ASP A 76 -14.02 0.09 -9.95
N ILE A 77 -13.28 -0.04 -8.83
CA ILE A 77 -12.11 -0.93 -8.75
C ILE A 77 -12.52 -2.40 -8.98
N VAL A 78 -13.57 -2.86 -8.32
CA VAL A 78 -14.09 -4.22 -8.51
C VAL A 78 -14.49 -4.46 -9.98
N GLN A 79 -15.23 -3.54 -10.57
CA GLN A 79 -15.67 -3.62 -11.97
C GLN A 79 -14.50 -3.61 -12.97
N SER A 80 -13.39 -2.97 -12.62
CA SER A 80 -12.19 -2.93 -13.46
C SER A 80 -11.48 -4.28 -13.60
N GLY A 81 -11.81 -5.26 -12.75
CA GLY A 81 -11.10 -6.54 -12.66
C GLY A 81 -9.78 -6.48 -11.87
N ALA A 82 -9.55 -5.40 -11.12
CA ALA A 82 -8.44 -5.31 -10.16
C ALA A 82 -8.61 -6.35 -9.04
N GLN A 83 -7.51 -6.77 -8.44
CA GLN A 83 -7.48 -7.79 -7.40
C GLN A 83 -7.31 -7.20 -5.99
N GLU A 84 -6.89 -5.93 -5.89
CA GLU A 84 -6.51 -5.32 -4.63
C GLU A 84 -7.06 -3.89 -4.53
N VAL A 85 -7.53 -3.51 -3.35
CA VAL A 85 -8.02 -2.16 -3.03
C VAL A 85 -7.13 -1.56 -1.93
N ASP A 86 -6.53 -0.40 -2.18
CA ASP A 86 -5.79 0.38 -1.17
C ASP A 86 -6.68 1.56 -0.75
N VAL A 87 -7.35 1.49 0.41
CA VAL A 87 -8.29 2.54 0.88
C VAL A 87 -7.64 3.44 1.92
N VAL A 88 -7.81 4.75 1.80
CA VAL A 88 -7.35 5.71 2.82
C VAL A 88 -8.41 5.81 3.91
N LEU A 89 -7.99 5.62 5.18
CA LEU A 89 -8.83 5.84 6.34
C LEU A 89 -9.21 7.33 6.45
N PRO A 90 -10.37 7.66 6.98
CA PRO A 90 -10.70 9.06 7.30
C PRO A 90 -9.94 9.52 8.56
N TYR A 91 -8.61 9.62 8.46
CA TYR A 91 -7.71 9.90 9.57
C TYR A 91 -8.01 11.24 10.28
N ALA A 92 -8.54 12.23 9.57
CA ALA A 92 -8.98 13.47 10.19
C ALA A 92 -10.16 13.25 11.18
N GLN A 93 -11.05 12.29 10.90
CA GLN A 93 -12.11 11.89 11.83
C GLN A 93 -11.53 11.18 13.05
N LEU A 94 -10.53 10.33 12.85
CA LEU A 94 -9.84 9.66 13.95
C LEU A 94 -9.14 10.66 14.88
N LEU A 95 -8.44 11.65 14.30
CA LEU A 95 -7.83 12.76 15.04
C LEU A 95 -8.85 13.57 15.87
N ALA A 96 -10.09 13.65 15.39
CA ALA A 96 -11.21 14.28 16.09
C ALA A 96 -11.93 13.35 17.10
N GLY A 97 -11.44 12.12 17.31
CA GLY A 97 -12.04 11.14 18.21
C GLY A 97 -13.30 10.44 17.66
N ASN A 98 -13.54 10.51 16.36
CA ASN A 98 -14.71 9.91 15.71
C ASN A 98 -14.37 8.52 15.11
N ASP A 99 -14.12 7.55 15.96
CA ASP A 99 -13.80 6.17 15.60
C ASP A 99 -14.93 5.51 14.78
N ALA A 100 -16.17 5.88 15.09
CA ALA A 100 -17.34 5.33 14.39
C ALA A 100 -17.32 5.64 12.89
N ALA A 101 -16.89 6.84 12.49
CA ALA A 101 -16.78 7.19 11.07
C ALA A 101 -15.72 6.35 10.36
N VAL A 102 -14.61 6.05 11.04
CA VAL A 102 -13.54 5.19 10.50
C VAL A 102 -14.03 3.76 10.32
N ALA A 103 -14.62 3.18 11.38
CA ALA A 103 -15.14 1.82 11.37
C ALA A 103 -16.24 1.63 10.29
N GLN A 104 -17.18 2.58 10.19
CA GLN A 104 -18.27 2.53 9.21
C GLN A 104 -17.75 2.60 7.76
N LEU A 105 -16.80 3.49 7.48
CA LEU A 105 -16.24 3.60 6.14
C LEU A 105 -15.49 2.33 5.74
N LEU A 106 -14.65 1.80 6.61
CA LEU A 106 -13.88 0.58 6.32
C LEU A 106 -14.78 -0.64 6.15
N ALA A 107 -15.80 -0.80 7.01
CA ALA A 107 -16.78 -1.89 6.88
C ALA A 107 -17.55 -1.81 5.56
N ALA A 108 -17.96 -0.60 5.15
CA ALA A 108 -18.64 -0.40 3.88
C ALA A 108 -17.76 -0.69 2.67
N VAL A 109 -16.49 -0.28 2.70
CA VAL A 109 -15.49 -0.59 1.67
C VAL A 109 -15.24 -2.11 1.62
N ARG A 110 -15.07 -2.78 2.77
CA ARG A 110 -14.90 -4.24 2.80
C ARG A 110 -16.10 -4.96 2.20
N ALA A 111 -17.31 -4.51 2.51
CA ALA A 111 -18.54 -5.08 1.94
C ALA A 111 -18.64 -4.85 0.42
N ALA A 112 -18.10 -3.74 -0.09
CA ALA A 112 -18.12 -3.41 -1.52
C ALA A 112 -17.08 -4.20 -2.36
N CYS A 113 -16.05 -4.80 -1.73
CA CYS A 113 -15.00 -5.57 -2.43
C CYS A 113 -14.83 -7.00 -1.87
N PRO A 114 -15.89 -7.83 -1.83
CA PRO A 114 -15.79 -9.19 -1.32
C PRO A 114 -14.80 -10.00 -2.14
N GLY A 115 -13.87 -10.67 -1.46
CA GLY A 115 -12.86 -11.53 -2.10
C GLY A 115 -11.64 -10.80 -2.66
N LEU A 116 -11.62 -9.46 -2.75
CA LEU A 116 -10.44 -8.71 -3.09
C LEU A 116 -9.56 -8.49 -1.84
N LEU A 117 -8.27 -8.34 -2.08
CA LEU A 117 -7.31 -7.99 -1.04
C LEU A 117 -7.50 -6.51 -0.67
N LEU A 118 -7.74 -6.24 0.63
CA LEU A 118 -7.97 -4.89 1.14
C LEU A 118 -6.78 -4.41 1.95
N LYS A 119 -6.22 -3.25 1.57
CA LYS A 119 -5.13 -2.60 2.32
C LYS A 119 -5.63 -1.28 2.90
N GLY A 120 -5.59 -1.14 4.22
CA GLY A 120 -5.93 0.10 4.92
C GLY A 120 -4.73 1.04 4.97
N ILE A 121 -4.84 2.22 4.35
CA ILE A 121 -3.83 3.29 4.41
C ILE A 121 -4.13 4.14 5.64
N LEU A 122 -3.25 4.08 6.64
CA LEU A 122 -3.45 4.75 7.92
C LEU A 122 -3.05 6.23 7.91
N GLU A 123 -2.21 6.66 6.98
CA GLU A 123 -1.58 7.98 6.90
C GLU A 123 -0.82 8.32 8.19
N THR A 124 0.11 7.44 8.54
CA THR A 124 0.82 7.48 9.82
C THR A 124 1.57 8.80 10.08
N GLY A 125 2.00 9.49 9.01
CA GLY A 125 2.63 10.81 9.11
C GLY A 125 1.70 11.92 9.62
N GLU A 126 0.40 11.79 9.41
CA GLU A 126 -0.61 12.71 9.95
C GLU A 126 -1.08 12.30 11.35
N LEU A 127 -1.15 11.01 11.64
CA LEU A 127 -1.50 10.50 12.97
C LEU A 127 -0.42 10.79 14.01
N LYS A 128 0.86 10.67 13.66
CA LYS A 128 2.07 10.99 14.43
C LYS A 128 2.26 10.20 15.74
N ASP A 129 1.23 10.11 16.56
CA ASP A 129 1.25 9.44 17.87
C ASP A 129 1.15 7.91 17.69
N THR A 130 2.06 7.17 18.35
CA THR A 130 2.13 5.70 18.24
C THR A 130 0.89 5.00 18.80
N ALA A 131 0.28 5.53 19.87
CA ALA A 131 -0.94 4.96 20.42
C ALA A 131 -2.11 5.14 19.44
N LEU A 132 -2.19 6.29 18.77
CA LEU A 132 -3.20 6.56 17.76
C LEU A 132 -2.97 5.73 16.49
N ILE A 133 -1.73 5.54 16.07
CA ILE A 133 -1.38 4.63 14.96
C ILE A 133 -1.79 3.18 15.29
N ALA A 134 -1.50 2.70 16.50
CA ALA A 134 -1.92 1.38 16.96
C ALA A 134 -3.45 1.27 17.01
N HIS A 135 -4.15 2.33 17.42
CA HIS A 135 -5.61 2.37 17.46
C HIS A 135 -6.21 2.31 16.04
N ALA A 136 -5.70 3.11 15.10
CA ALA A 136 -6.07 3.07 13.69
C ALA A 136 -5.86 1.67 13.08
N SER A 137 -4.73 1.04 13.46
CA SER A 137 -4.39 -0.32 13.02
C SER A 137 -5.45 -1.33 13.49
N ARG A 138 -5.87 -1.27 14.76
CA ARG A 138 -6.94 -2.15 15.28
C ARG A 138 -8.25 -1.95 14.55
N LEU A 139 -8.69 -0.70 14.33
CA LEU A 139 -9.91 -0.42 13.55
C LEU A 139 -9.85 -1.01 12.13
N ALA A 140 -8.68 -0.95 11.49
CA ALA A 140 -8.51 -1.55 10.17
C ALA A 140 -8.54 -3.09 10.21
N LEU A 141 -7.91 -3.71 11.22
CA LEU A 141 -7.96 -5.16 11.44
C LEU A 141 -9.38 -5.65 11.72
N ASP A 142 -10.12 -4.96 12.59
CA ASP A 142 -11.50 -5.27 12.94
C ASP A 142 -12.45 -5.18 11.73
N ALA A 143 -12.17 -4.27 10.81
CA ALA A 143 -12.89 -4.14 9.54
C ALA A 143 -12.48 -5.20 8.49
N GLY A 144 -11.53 -6.08 8.80
CA GLY A 144 -11.11 -7.16 7.91
C GLY A 144 -10.10 -6.74 6.85
N ALA A 145 -9.23 -5.77 7.14
CA ALA A 145 -8.10 -5.47 6.27
C ALA A 145 -7.13 -6.66 6.18
N ASP A 146 -6.63 -6.92 4.98
CA ASP A 146 -5.62 -7.93 4.71
C ASP A 146 -4.21 -7.38 4.85
N PHE A 147 -4.05 -6.05 4.72
CA PHE A 147 -2.80 -5.34 4.93
C PHE A 147 -3.03 -4.04 5.68
N LEU A 148 -2.07 -3.69 6.54
CA LEU A 148 -1.90 -2.33 7.05
C LEU A 148 -0.85 -1.61 6.19
N LYS A 149 -1.21 -0.45 5.64
CA LYS A 149 -0.32 0.38 4.82
C LYS A 149 -0.05 1.70 5.55
N THR A 150 1.21 2.14 5.55
CA THR A 150 1.58 3.34 6.29
C THR A 150 0.97 4.60 5.72
N SER A 151 1.13 4.86 4.41
CA SER A 151 0.97 6.22 3.88
C SER A 151 0.48 6.24 2.43
N THR A 152 -0.11 7.36 2.03
CA THR A 152 -0.46 7.64 0.64
C THR A 152 0.76 7.98 -0.21
N GLY A 153 1.82 8.53 0.38
CA GLY A 153 2.93 9.17 -0.32
C GLY A 153 2.63 10.57 -0.82
N LYS A 154 1.50 11.18 -0.39
CA LYS A 154 1.04 12.52 -0.77
C LYS A 154 1.11 13.54 0.36
N THR A 155 1.58 13.11 1.53
CA THR A 155 1.85 13.97 2.69
C THR A 155 3.37 14.09 2.92
N PRO A 156 3.83 15.13 3.66
CA PRO A 156 5.26 15.37 3.86
C PRO A 156 6.01 14.21 4.54
N VAL A 157 5.33 13.50 5.45
CA VAL A 157 5.91 12.36 6.18
C VAL A 157 5.21 11.09 5.73
N SER A 158 6.00 10.15 5.21
CA SER A 158 5.51 8.86 4.74
C SER A 158 5.93 7.73 5.71
N ALA A 159 6.36 6.57 5.21
CA ALA A 159 6.79 5.46 6.05
C ALA A 159 7.98 5.85 6.95
N THR A 160 7.87 5.54 8.23
CA THR A 160 8.97 5.64 9.20
C THR A 160 9.18 4.30 9.91
N PRO A 161 10.40 3.99 10.39
CA PRO A 161 10.65 2.75 11.14
C PRO A 161 9.74 2.60 12.36
N ASP A 162 9.50 3.67 13.11
CA ASP A 162 8.66 3.66 14.32
C ASP A 162 7.19 3.37 13.99
N ALA A 163 6.65 4.01 12.93
CA ALA A 163 5.30 3.71 12.47
C ALA A 163 5.18 2.25 12.00
N VAL A 164 6.13 1.77 11.20
CA VAL A 164 6.14 0.38 10.72
C VAL A 164 6.24 -0.61 11.88
N ARG A 165 7.08 -0.35 12.89
CA ARG A 165 7.16 -1.16 14.12
C ARG A 165 5.81 -1.22 14.82
N THR A 166 5.16 -0.06 15.02
CA THR A 166 3.83 0.01 15.66
C THR A 166 2.78 -0.82 14.92
N LEU A 167 2.76 -0.76 13.58
CA LEU A 167 1.85 -1.58 12.78
C LEU A 167 2.13 -3.08 12.95
N LEU A 168 3.41 -3.47 12.87
CA LEU A 168 3.83 -4.87 13.01
C LEU A 168 3.52 -5.43 14.40
N GLU A 169 3.78 -4.66 15.46
CA GLU A 169 3.46 -5.05 16.84
C GLU A 169 1.95 -5.18 17.05
N THR A 170 1.14 -4.30 16.43
CA THR A 170 -0.32 -4.40 16.47
C THR A 170 -0.81 -5.67 15.75
N ILE A 171 -0.23 -6.01 14.59
CA ILE A 171 -0.53 -7.27 13.89
C ILE A 171 -0.12 -8.48 14.74
N ALA A 172 1.07 -8.45 15.34
CA ALA A 172 1.61 -9.56 16.14
C ALA A 172 0.78 -9.82 17.42
N ALA A 173 0.21 -8.77 18.01
CA ALA A 173 -0.61 -8.85 19.23
C ALA A 173 -1.99 -9.48 18.99
N ASP A 174 -2.48 -9.55 17.75
CA ASP A 174 -3.75 -10.20 17.41
C ASP A 174 -3.50 -11.62 16.89
N ALA A 175 -4.11 -12.61 17.54
CA ALA A 175 -3.87 -14.02 17.24
C ALA A 175 -4.26 -14.44 15.81
N GLN A 176 -5.28 -13.81 15.23
CA GLN A 176 -5.73 -14.09 13.85
C GLN A 176 -4.92 -13.27 12.84
N ALA A 177 -4.72 -11.97 13.10
CA ALA A 177 -3.98 -11.09 12.23
C ALA A 177 -2.51 -11.53 12.10
N SER A 178 -1.88 -11.98 13.19
CA SER A 178 -0.49 -12.46 13.22
C SER A 178 -0.21 -13.59 12.23
N GLN A 179 -1.21 -14.35 11.82
CA GLN A 179 -1.08 -15.46 10.87
C GLN A 179 -1.33 -15.07 9.42
N ARG A 180 -2.11 -14.01 9.15
CA ARG A 180 -2.60 -13.71 7.80
C ARG A 180 -2.37 -12.28 7.32
N VAL A 181 -2.40 -11.29 8.23
CA VAL A 181 -2.31 -9.89 7.82
C VAL A 181 -0.88 -9.51 7.45
N GLY A 182 -0.75 -8.73 6.40
CA GLY A 182 0.51 -8.20 5.92
C GLY A 182 0.71 -6.73 6.24
N ILE A 183 1.92 -6.25 5.92
CA ILE A 183 2.30 -4.86 6.03
C ILE A 183 2.76 -4.30 4.69
N LYS A 184 2.44 -3.03 4.43
CA LYS A 184 2.90 -2.29 3.25
C LYS A 184 3.48 -0.93 3.65
N PRO A 185 4.77 -0.85 4.01
CA PRO A 185 5.48 0.43 4.05
C PRO A 185 5.39 1.14 2.70
N SER A 186 5.06 2.44 2.69
CA SER A 186 4.83 3.20 1.45
C SER A 186 5.31 4.64 1.57
N GLY A 187 5.88 5.14 0.48
CA GLY A 187 6.42 6.49 0.37
C GLY A 187 7.79 6.65 1.01
N GLY A 188 8.68 7.38 0.32
CA GLY A 188 10.04 7.63 0.79
C GLY A 188 11.02 6.47 0.62
N ILE A 189 10.60 5.32 0.13
CA ILE A 189 11.45 4.12 -0.06
C ILE A 189 12.04 4.17 -1.46
N ARG A 190 13.36 4.38 -1.55
CA ARG A 190 14.03 4.61 -2.83
C ARG A 190 15.15 3.65 -3.11
N THR A 191 15.79 3.12 -2.08
CA THR A 191 16.96 2.26 -2.17
C THR A 191 16.68 0.87 -1.62
N VAL A 192 17.50 -0.08 -2.03
CA VAL A 192 17.53 -1.42 -1.42
C VAL A 192 17.84 -1.33 0.08
N ALA A 193 18.67 -0.37 0.51
CA ALA A 193 18.95 -0.14 1.92
C ALA A 193 17.69 0.29 2.70
N ASP A 194 16.88 1.21 2.15
CA ASP A 194 15.60 1.59 2.77
C ASP A 194 14.68 0.36 2.89
N ALA A 195 14.59 -0.44 1.83
CA ALA A 195 13.78 -1.65 1.83
C ALA A 195 14.25 -2.68 2.87
N ALA A 196 15.58 -2.88 2.97
CA ALA A 196 16.17 -3.82 3.91
C ALA A 196 15.81 -3.53 5.36
N LEU A 197 15.69 -2.25 5.73
CA LEU A 197 15.26 -1.82 7.06
C LEU A 197 13.86 -2.35 7.39
N TYR A 198 12.89 -2.17 6.49
CA TYR A 198 11.52 -2.64 6.71
C TYR A 198 11.37 -4.16 6.62
N MET A 199 12.20 -4.80 5.79
CA MET A 199 12.28 -6.26 5.76
C MET A 199 12.83 -6.81 7.08
N ALA A 200 13.87 -6.19 7.63
CA ALA A 200 14.44 -6.59 8.93
C ALA A 200 13.43 -6.45 10.06
N LEU A 201 12.71 -5.33 10.16
CA LEU A 201 11.65 -5.12 11.15
C LEU A 201 10.53 -6.17 11.01
N THR A 202 10.14 -6.50 9.78
CA THR A 202 9.10 -7.50 9.54
C THR A 202 9.56 -8.90 9.97
N ALA A 203 10.81 -9.25 9.63
CA ALA A 203 11.39 -10.54 10.04
C ALA A 203 11.58 -10.65 11.56
N GLU A 204 11.95 -9.55 12.23
CA GLU A 204 12.09 -9.47 13.68
C GLU A 204 10.77 -9.74 14.41
N ILE A 205 9.67 -9.11 13.95
CA ILE A 205 8.41 -9.09 14.70
C ILE A 205 7.44 -10.21 14.26
N LEU A 206 7.30 -10.45 12.95
CA LEU A 206 6.39 -11.47 12.40
C LEU A 206 7.10 -12.76 11.96
N GLY A 207 8.43 -12.77 12.03
CA GLY A 207 9.26 -13.88 11.58
C GLY A 207 9.57 -13.85 10.08
N PRO A 208 10.69 -14.48 9.65
CA PRO A 208 11.11 -14.53 8.25
C PRO A 208 10.05 -15.07 7.27
N PRO A 209 9.14 -16.02 7.64
CA PRO A 209 8.09 -16.49 6.76
C PRO A 209 7.08 -15.41 6.34
N ALA A 210 7.02 -14.27 7.03
CA ALA A 210 6.19 -13.13 6.63
C ALA A 210 6.74 -12.36 5.41
N LEU A 211 8.02 -12.55 5.05
CA LEU A 211 8.65 -11.88 3.90
C LEU A 211 8.23 -12.49 2.56
N THR A 212 6.94 -12.51 2.30
CA THR A 212 6.34 -12.99 1.05
C THR A 212 5.41 -11.93 0.49
N PRO A 213 5.11 -11.95 -0.83
CA PRO A 213 4.14 -11.01 -1.41
C PRO A 213 2.73 -11.06 -0.78
N ARG A 214 2.42 -12.11 -0.05
CA ARG A 214 1.14 -12.27 0.66
C ARG A 214 1.08 -11.53 1.98
N ARG A 215 2.24 -11.17 2.57
CA ARG A 215 2.30 -10.56 3.91
C ARG A 215 3.25 -9.37 4.01
N PHE A 216 4.05 -9.13 3.00
CA PHE A 216 4.97 -7.99 2.94
C PHE A 216 4.94 -7.36 1.55
N ARG A 217 4.69 -6.07 1.49
CA ARG A 217 4.78 -5.28 0.27
C ARG A 217 5.55 -3.99 0.53
N LEU A 218 6.16 -3.46 -0.51
CA LEU A 218 6.76 -2.12 -0.53
C LEU A 218 6.00 -1.29 -1.55
N GLY A 219 5.42 -0.17 -1.13
CA GLY A 219 4.77 0.78 -2.03
C GLY A 219 5.78 1.82 -2.50
N ALA A 220 6.30 1.67 -3.71
CA ALA A 220 7.33 2.55 -4.25
C ALA A 220 7.35 2.55 -5.78
N SER A 221 8.02 3.54 -6.40
CA SER A 221 8.22 3.65 -7.84
C SER A 221 9.68 3.50 -8.24
N SER A 222 10.58 4.25 -7.62
CA SER A 222 11.99 4.36 -8.04
C SER A 222 12.88 3.21 -7.62
N ILE A 223 12.56 2.51 -6.53
CA ILE A 223 13.38 1.41 -5.98
C ILE A 223 13.61 0.27 -6.98
N LEU A 224 12.73 0.05 -7.95
CA LEU A 224 12.91 -1.01 -8.94
C LEU A 224 14.20 -0.81 -9.73
N THR A 225 14.51 0.42 -10.10
CA THR A 225 15.76 0.75 -10.82
C THR A 225 17.00 0.45 -9.96
N ASP A 226 16.93 0.73 -8.66
CA ASP A 226 18.00 0.43 -7.71
C ASP A 226 18.21 -1.09 -7.57
N ILE A 227 17.12 -1.85 -7.44
CA ILE A 227 17.15 -3.32 -7.40
C ILE A 227 17.74 -3.89 -8.68
N GLU A 228 17.32 -3.42 -9.84
CA GLU A 228 17.78 -3.90 -11.15
C GLU A 228 19.28 -3.63 -11.35
N ALA A 229 19.74 -2.44 -10.94
CA ALA A 229 21.17 -2.09 -11.01
C ALA A 229 22.02 -3.04 -10.14
N ILE A 230 21.62 -3.24 -8.88
CA ILE A 230 22.36 -4.12 -7.95
C ILE A 230 22.38 -5.57 -8.46
N LEU A 231 21.22 -6.10 -8.88
CA LEU A 231 21.14 -7.48 -9.38
C LEU A 231 21.87 -7.65 -10.72
N GLY A 232 21.98 -6.58 -11.53
CA GLY A 232 22.77 -6.53 -12.75
C GLY A 232 24.28 -6.28 -12.54
N GLY A 233 24.75 -6.18 -11.30
CA GLY A 233 26.14 -5.90 -10.98
C GLY A 233 26.60 -4.48 -11.33
N GLN A 234 25.66 -3.53 -11.40
CA GLN A 234 25.90 -2.12 -11.71
C GLN A 234 25.80 -1.26 -10.43
N THR A 235 26.48 -0.11 -10.45
CA THR A 235 26.27 0.89 -9.40
C THR A 235 24.87 1.54 -9.60
N PRO A 236 24.04 1.60 -8.57
CA PRO A 236 22.76 2.30 -8.67
C PRO A 236 22.92 3.76 -9.10
N PRO A 237 22.02 4.30 -9.91
CA PRO A 237 22.08 5.69 -10.33
C PRO A 237 21.91 6.63 -9.13
N ALA A 238 22.53 7.82 -9.21
CA ALA A 238 22.33 8.87 -8.21
C ALA A 238 20.82 9.19 -8.11
N GLN A 239 20.31 9.26 -6.89
CA GLN A 239 18.88 9.46 -6.66
C GLN A 239 18.43 10.86 -7.06
N ALA A 240 17.31 10.94 -7.76
CA ALA A 240 16.61 12.19 -7.97
C ALA A 240 16.10 12.79 -6.65
N PRO A 241 15.96 14.12 -6.54
CA PRO A 241 15.34 14.75 -5.37
C PRO A 241 13.97 14.15 -5.03
N ALA A 242 13.57 14.30 -3.75
CA ALA A 242 12.32 13.75 -3.26
C ALA A 242 11.11 14.28 -4.06
N GLY A 243 10.52 13.43 -4.89
CA GLY A 243 9.20 13.61 -5.49
C GLY A 243 8.23 12.60 -4.87
N SER A 244 6.95 13.01 -4.70
CA SER A 244 5.86 12.05 -4.46
C SER A 244 5.65 11.19 -5.72
N TYR A 245 4.98 10.05 -5.55
CA TYR A 245 4.57 9.20 -6.68
C TYR A 245 3.93 10.00 -7.80
#